data_cbf646ea76da556e11d1b9635c76b4ce
#
_entry.id   cbf646ea76da556e11d1b9635c76b4ce
#
_cell.length_a   1.000
_cell.length_b   1.000
_cell.length_c   1.000
_cell.angle_alpha   90.00
_cell.angle_beta   90.00
_cell.angle_gamma   90.00
#
_symmetry.space_group_name_H-M   'P 1'
#
loop_
_entity.id
_entity.type
_entity.pdbx_description
1 polymer ?
#
loop_
_entity_poly.entity_id
_entity_poly.type
_entity_poly.pdbx_seq_one_letter_code
_entity_poly.pdbx_strand_id
1 'polypeptide(L)'
;MAEKTKKSFFETPLMRSRIKSRTVSLFPEAGLGYLLGPVLALFCNGVVNIWLVQYWHNVIGMGSWAPWLETVIPLASAVIIIIGNLLVGRLMERKPSLAGKARPLILLGMPIIAVALVLLFIIPVPGAANEETILQGLITGQTSMEGGLLASIFAAVGYNLFYAFAWPMYYTSHSALVNLSTRDGSKRGLLGTAIMAAQLGAAGVSGKIGRAHV
;
A
#
# COMPACT_ATOMS: atom_id res chain seq x y z
N MET A 1 36.80 23.85 11.07
CA MET A 1 35.35 24.05 10.87
C MET A 1 34.65 22.69 10.90
N ALA A 2 33.91 22.41 11.98
CA ALA A 2 33.20 21.14 12.10
C ALA A 2 31.95 21.21 11.23
N GLU A 3 31.90 20.37 10.19
CA GLU A 3 30.76 20.18 9.30
C GLU A 3 29.58 19.69 10.15
N LYS A 4 28.57 20.55 10.35
CA LYS A 4 27.31 20.17 11.00
C LYS A 4 26.56 19.23 10.05
N THR A 5 26.85 17.93 10.13
CA THR A 5 26.06 16.89 9.47
C THR A 5 24.60 17.08 9.88
N LYS A 6 23.73 17.45 8.94
CA LYS A 6 22.28 17.55 9.15
C LYS A 6 21.79 16.19 9.66
N LYS A 7 21.47 16.10 10.95
CA LYS A 7 20.88 14.89 11.51
C LYS A 7 19.57 14.60 10.80
N SER A 8 19.41 13.38 10.31
CA SER A 8 18.17 12.91 9.72
C SER A 8 17.01 13.08 10.71
N PHE A 9 15.80 13.33 10.22
CA PHE A 9 14.58 13.41 11.05
C PHE A 9 14.44 12.20 11.99
N PHE A 10 14.82 11.01 11.53
CA PHE A 10 14.78 9.76 12.31
C PHE A 10 15.88 9.66 13.39
N GLU A 11 16.82 10.57 13.42
CA GLU A 11 17.86 10.68 14.45
C GLU A 11 17.53 11.74 15.51
N THR A 12 16.34 12.32 15.47
CA THR A 12 15.89 13.26 16.50
C THR A 12 15.48 12.54 17.77
N PRO A 13 15.70 13.14 18.97
CA PRO A 13 15.29 12.55 20.25
C PRO A 13 13.80 12.23 20.34
N LEU A 14 12.95 12.94 19.57
CA LEU A 14 11.50 12.75 19.50
C LEU A 14 11.14 11.39 18.90
N MET A 15 11.93 10.90 17.97
CA MET A 15 11.73 9.62 17.29
C MET A 15 12.34 8.43 18.03
N ARG A 16 13.00 8.67 19.18
CA ARG A 16 13.69 7.62 19.92
C ARG A 16 12.75 6.48 20.30
N SER A 17 13.05 5.30 19.81
CA SER A 17 12.34 4.07 20.17
C SER A 17 12.62 3.70 21.61
N ARG A 18 11.57 3.57 22.42
CA ARG A 18 11.64 3.00 23.78
C ARG A 18 11.10 1.58 23.70
N ILE A 19 11.98 0.58 23.67
CA ILE A 19 11.60 -0.81 23.73
C ILE A 19 11.35 -1.18 25.19
N LYS A 20 10.09 -1.46 25.54
CA LYS A 20 9.73 -2.05 26.83
C LYS A 20 9.84 -3.56 26.70
N SER A 21 10.95 -4.14 27.17
CA SER A 21 11.30 -5.54 26.90
C SER A 21 10.44 -6.60 27.61
N ARG A 22 9.61 -6.24 28.57
CA ARG A 22 8.95 -7.23 29.46
C ARG A 22 7.41 -7.18 29.50
N THR A 23 6.78 -6.08 29.14
CA THR A 23 5.32 -5.96 29.25
C THR A 23 4.71 -5.34 28.01
N VAL A 24 3.88 -6.09 27.31
CA VAL A 24 2.99 -5.56 26.29
C VAL A 24 1.67 -5.24 26.96
N SER A 25 1.26 -3.97 26.91
CA SER A 25 -0.03 -3.55 27.45
C SER A 25 -1.14 -3.91 26.44
N LEU A 26 -2.27 -4.42 26.98
CA LEU A 26 -3.35 -4.92 26.14
C LEU A 26 -3.94 -3.79 25.30
N PHE A 27 -4.24 -2.65 25.89
CA PHE A 27 -4.96 -1.58 25.18
C PHE A 27 -4.06 -0.66 24.36
N PRO A 28 -3.03 0.02 24.89
CA PRO A 28 -2.28 0.96 24.08
C PRO A 28 -1.38 0.28 23.04
N GLU A 29 -0.80 -0.87 23.32
CA GLU A 29 0.11 -1.53 22.38
C GLU A 29 -0.64 -2.48 21.43
N ALA A 30 -1.35 -3.48 21.97
CA ALA A 30 -2.06 -4.43 21.12
C ALA A 30 -3.28 -3.80 20.43
N GLY A 31 -4.10 -3.02 21.16
CA GLY A 31 -5.31 -2.42 20.63
C GLY A 31 -5.02 -1.26 19.69
N LEU A 32 -4.30 -0.23 20.12
CA LEU A 32 -4.04 0.94 19.27
C LEU A 32 -2.91 0.72 18.27
N GLY A 33 -1.81 0.08 18.70
CA GLY A 33 -0.62 -0.08 17.87
C GLY A 33 -0.76 -1.15 16.79
N TYR A 34 -1.35 -2.30 17.12
CA TYR A 34 -1.36 -3.47 16.24
C TYR A 34 -2.74 -3.86 15.72
N LEU A 35 -3.83 -3.48 16.38
CA LEU A 35 -5.18 -3.68 15.88
C LEU A 35 -5.63 -2.47 15.04
N LEU A 36 -5.68 -1.27 15.63
CA LEU A 36 -6.19 -0.07 14.95
C LEU A 36 -5.16 0.58 14.04
N GLY A 37 -3.87 0.60 14.43
CA GLY A 37 -2.81 1.24 13.65
C GLY A 37 -2.72 0.79 12.20
N PRO A 38 -2.77 -0.51 11.88
CA PRO A 38 -2.67 -0.99 10.52
C PRO A 38 -3.97 -0.93 9.72
N VAL A 39 -5.14 -0.68 10.34
CA VAL A 39 -6.46 -0.79 9.70
C VAL A 39 -6.55 0.02 8.41
N LEU A 40 -6.08 1.26 8.40
CA LEU A 40 -6.14 2.11 7.20
C LEU A 40 -5.33 1.54 6.04
N ALA A 41 -4.09 1.11 6.29
CA ALA A 41 -3.24 0.55 5.24
C ALA A 41 -3.78 -0.81 4.75
N LEU A 42 -4.28 -1.64 5.67
CA LEU A 42 -4.92 -2.92 5.35
C LEU A 42 -6.20 -2.72 4.55
N PHE A 43 -6.99 -1.70 4.89
CA PHE A 43 -8.17 -1.31 4.14
C PHE A 43 -7.82 -0.88 2.71
N CYS A 44 -6.81 -0.01 2.55
CA CYS A 44 -6.30 0.39 1.23
C CYS A 44 -5.88 -0.83 0.40
N ASN A 45 -5.14 -1.76 1.00
CA ASN A 45 -4.76 -3.01 0.33
C ASN A 45 -5.98 -3.87 -0.03
N GLY A 46 -6.98 -3.93 0.84
CA GLY A 46 -8.23 -4.64 0.57
C GLY A 46 -9.00 -4.03 -0.61
N VAL A 47 -9.08 -2.71 -0.68
CA VAL A 47 -9.70 -2.00 -1.82
C VAL A 47 -8.95 -2.30 -3.12
N VAL A 48 -7.62 -2.19 -3.12
CA VAL A 48 -6.81 -2.48 -4.32
C VAL A 48 -7.01 -3.94 -4.75
N ASN A 49 -6.95 -4.90 -3.84
CA ASN A 49 -7.10 -6.32 -4.18
C ASN A 49 -8.48 -6.69 -4.73
N ILE A 50 -9.54 -6.04 -4.25
CA ILE A 50 -10.93 -6.42 -4.60
C ILE A 50 -11.43 -5.61 -5.80
N TRP A 51 -11.14 -4.32 -5.84
CA TRP A 51 -11.81 -3.38 -6.75
C TRP A 51 -10.95 -2.90 -7.91
N LEU A 52 -9.63 -3.07 -7.87
CA LEU A 52 -8.74 -2.50 -8.88
C LEU A 52 -9.05 -3.01 -10.30
N VAL A 53 -9.18 -4.32 -10.46
CA VAL A 53 -9.46 -4.92 -11.78
C VAL A 53 -10.83 -4.50 -12.27
N GLN A 54 -11.84 -4.47 -11.40
CA GLN A 54 -13.19 -4.00 -11.77
C GLN A 54 -13.18 -2.52 -12.15
N TYR A 55 -12.40 -1.69 -11.46
CA TYR A 55 -12.23 -0.29 -11.78
C TYR A 55 -11.56 -0.12 -13.16
N TRP A 56 -10.52 -0.88 -13.45
CA TRP A 56 -9.87 -0.87 -14.77
C TRP A 56 -10.82 -1.31 -15.87
N HIS A 57 -11.57 -2.37 -15.61
CA HIS A 57 -12.51 -2.94 -16.59
C HIS A 57 -13.67 -1.98 -16.89
N ASN A 58 -14.36 -1.50 -15.85
CA ASN A 58 -15.62 -0.79 -16.00
C ASN A 58 -15.46 0.74 -16.08
N VAL A 59 -14.54 1.33 -15.29
CA VAL A 59 -14.41 2.80 -15.18
C VAL A 59 -13.38 3.34 -16.16
N ILE A 60 -12.21 2.72 -16.27
CA ILE A 60 -11.20 3.08 -17.26
C ILE A 60 -11.59 2.54 -18.64
N GLY A 61 -12.44 1.50 -18.71
CA GLY A 61 -12.89 0.89 -19.95
C GLY A 61 -11.86 -0.03 -20.59
N MET A 62 -10.82 -0.47 -19.86
CA MET A 62 -9.81 -1.41 -20.39
C MET A 62 -10.42 -2.68 -20.95
N GLY A 63 -11.55 -3.15 -20.37
CA GLY A 63 -12.27 -4.31 -20.86
C GLY A 63 -12.73 -4.20 -22.31
N SER A 64 -12.97 -2.99 -22.80
CA SER A 64 -13.42 -2.77 -24.20
C SER A 64 -12.27 -2.59 -25.19
N TRP A 65 -11.16 -1.91 -24.81
CA TRP A 65 -10.10 -1.59 -25.77
C TRP A 65 -8.81 -2.40 -25.58
N ALA A 66 -8.53 -2.92 -24.39
CA ALA A 66 -7.34 -3.73 -24.12
C ALA A 66 -7.54 -4.69 -22.93
N PRO A 67 -8.48 -5.65 -22.97
CA PRO A 67 -8.78 -6.52 -21.84
C PRO A 67 -7.57 -7.36 -21.39
N TRP A 68 -6.62 -7.61 -22.28
CA TRP A 68 -5.38 -8.33 -21.97
C TRP A 68 -4.46 -7.57 -21.02
N LEU A 69 -4.52 -6.21 -20.97
CA LEU A 69 -3.70 -5.41 -20.07
C LEU A 69 -4.05 -5.66 -18.60
N GLU A 70 -5.30 -5.95 -18.29
CA GLU A 70 -5.75 -6.29 -16.92
C GLU A 70 -4.99 -7.49 -16.35
N THR A 71 -4.59 -8.41 -17.23
CA THR A 71 -3.79 -9.59 -16.84
C THR A 71 -2.29 -9.35 -16.99
N VAL A 72 -1.86 -8.68 -18.05
CA VAL A 72 -0.43 -8.47 -18.35
C VAL A 72 0.20 -7.52 -17.37
N ILE A 73 -0.48 -6.45 -16.92
CA ILE A 73 0.09 -5.52 -15.94
C ILE A 73 0.47 -6.26 -14.64
N PRO A 74 -0.41 -7.02 -13.95
CA PRO A 74 -0.03 -7.78 -12.77
C PRO A 74 1.04 -8.83 -13.04
N LEU A 75 0.96 -9.53 -14.16
CA LEU A 75 1.91 -10.60 -14.50
C LEU A 75 3.32 -10.05 -14.76
N ALA A 76 3.44 -9.00 -15.57
CA ALA A 76 4.72 -8.35 -15.83
C ALA A 76 5.30 -7.69 -14.56
N SER A 77 4.43 -7.18 -13.71
CA SER A 77 4.81 -6.57 -12.43
C SER A 77 5.37 -7.57 -11.43
N ALA A 78 5.11 -8.86 -11.58
CA ALA A 78 5.60 -9.88 -10.64
C ALA A 78 7.11 -9.82 -10.45
N VAL A 79 7.87 -9.60 -11.53
CA VAL A 79 9.34 -9.47 -11.47
C VAL A 79 9.74 -8.21 -10.70
N ILE A 80 9.08 -7.09 -10.97
CA ILE A 80 9.34 -5.81 -10.30
C ILE A 80 9.00 -5.91 -8.81
N ILE A 81 7.91 -6.60 -8.47
CA ILE A 81 7.48 -6.86 -7.09
C ILE A 81 8.53 -7.69 -6.33
N ILE A 82 9.09 -8.72 -6.96
CA ILE A 82 10.17 -9.53 -6.35
C ILE A 82 11.38 -8.63 -6.06
N ILE A 83 11.83 -7.85 -7.03
CA ILE A 83 12.96 -6.93 -6.88
C ILE A 83 12.67 -5.89 -5.77
N GLY A 84 11.48 -5.31 -5.77
CA GLY A 84 11.05 -4.33 -4.76
C GLY A 84 11.06 -4.92 -3.35
N ASN A 85 10.54 -6.13 -3.16
CA ASN A 85 10.57 -6.83 -1.88
C ASN A 85 12.00 -7.10 -1.39
N LEU A 86 12.92 -7.50 -2.29
CA LEU A 86 14.33 -7.69 -1.96
C LEU A 86 14.99 -6.37 -1.54
N LEU A 87 14.68 -5.27 -2.22
CA LEU A 87 15.18 -3.94 -1.87
C LEU A 87 14.67 -3.49 -0.49
N VAL A 88 13.39 -3.69 -0.21
CA VAL A 88 12.81 -3.38 1.11
C VAL A 88 13.46 -4.24 2.20
N GLY A 89 13.69 -5.53 1.96
CA GLY A 89 14.44 -6.39 2.87
C GLY A 89 15.83 -5.83 3.18
N ARG A 90 16.60 -5.44 2.17
CA ARG A 90 17.92 -4.80 2.34
C ARG A 90 17.84 -3.46 3.10
N LEU A 91 16.79 -2.67 2.88
CA LEU A 91 16.59 -1.44 3.64
C LEU A 91 16.38 -1.71 5.15
N MET A 92 15.70 -2.82 5.48
CA MET A 92 15.50 -3.23 6.88
C MET A 92 16.80 -3.74 7.54
N GLU A 93 17.74 -4.26 6.78
CA GLU A 93 19.03 -4.74 7.29
C GLU A 93 20.02 -3.60 7.62
N ARG A 94 19.77 -2.38 7.16
CA ARG A 94 20.62 -1.22 7.46
C ARG A 94 20.75 -0.95 8.95
N LYS A 95 21.77 -0.20 9.32
CA LYS A 95 22.02 0.23 10.71
C LYS A 95 20.75 0.89 11.27
N PRO A 96 20.32 0.51 12.47
CA PRO A 96 19.13 1.10 13.08
C PRO A 96 19.34 2.59 13.34
N SER A 97 18.35 3.40 13.00
CA SER A 97 18.25 4.78 13.43
C SER A 97 17.78 4.86 14.90
N LEU A 98 17.73 6.06 15.50
CA LEU A 98 17.13 6.24 16.83
C LEU A 98 15.65 5.81 16.87
N ALA A 99 14.96 5.88 15.73
CA ALA A 99 13.58 5.39 15.56
C ALA A 99 13.48 3.85 15.42
N GLY A 100 14.61 3.14 15.37
CA GLY A 100 14.67 1.71 15.09
C GLY A 100 14.81 1.40 13.61
N LYS A 101 14.60 0.12 13.24
CA LYS A 101 14.69 -0.35 11.83
C LYS A 101 13.37 -0.24 11.07
N ALA A 102 12.27 -0.62 11.70
CA ALA A 102 10.98 -0.79 11.02
C ALA A 102 10.16 0.52 10.94
N ARG A 103 10.17 1.36 11.99
CA ARG A 103 9.35 2.59 12.04
C ARG A 103 9.61 3.56 10.90
N PRO A 104 10.87 3.86 10.50
CA PRO A 104 11.13 4.74 9.36
C PRO A 104 10.49 4.24 8.07
N LEU A 105 10.52 2.93 7.82
CA LEU A 105 9.93 2.35 6.61
C LEU A 105 8.40 2.40 6.62
N ILE A 106 7.77 2.21 7.78
CA ILE A 106 6.32 2.39 7.93
C ILE A 106 5.93 3.84 7.62
N LEU A 107 6.64 4.82 8.21
CA LEU A 107 6.36 6.23 8.01
C LEU A 107 6.59 6.69 6.56
N LEU A 108 7.57 6.10 5.87
CA LEU A 108 7.81 6.38 4.45
C LEU A 108 6.81 5.62 3.55
N GLY A 109 6.42 4.41 3.93
CA GLY A 109 5.48 3.60 3.17
C GLY A 109 4.09 4.22 3.06
N MET A 110 3.59 4.84 4.14
CA MET A 110 2.24 5.43 4.15
C MET A 110 2.01 6.52 3.10
N PRO A 111 2.83 7.57 2.97
CA PRO A 111 2.66 8.55 1.91
C PRO A 111 2.84 7.96 0.51
N ILE A 112 3.70 6.94 0.34
CA ILE A 112 3.85 6.27 -0.94
C ILE A 112 2.59 5.45 -1.28
N ILE A 113 1.94 4.81 -0.29
CA ILE A 113 0.62 4.17 -0.47
C ILE A 113 -0.40 5.21 -0.97
N ALA A 114 -0.46 6.38 -0.34
CA ALA A 114 -1.39 7.44 -0.74
C ALA A 114 -1.14 7.89 -2.19
N VAL A 115 0.11 8.14 -2.57
CA VAL A 115 0.46 8.50 -3.95
C VAL A 115 0.09 7.38 -4.93
N ALA A 116 0.38 6.12 -4.59
CA ALA A 116 0.02 4.98 -5.43
C ALA A 116 -1.51 4.87 -5.64
N LEU A 117 -2.31 5.10 -4.59
CA LEU A 117 -3.78 5.10 -4.69
C LEU A 117 -4.29 6.25 -5.56
N VAL A 118 -3.69 7.43 -5.46
CA VAL A 118 -4.02 8.56 -6.36
C VAL A 118 -3.74 8.18 -7.81
N LEU A 119 -2.59 7.58 -8.10
CA LEU A 119 -2.25 7.13 -9.45
C LEU A 119 -3.22 6.05 -9.95
N LEU A 120 -3.68 5.15 -9.07
CA LEU A 120 -4.54 4.03 -9.44
C LEU A 120 -6.01 4.42 -9.65
N PHE A 121 -6.55 5.41 -8.88
CA PHE A 121 -7.99 5.63 -8.80
C PHE A 121 -8.43 7.08 -9.02
N ILE A 122 -7.55 8.08 -8.91
CA ILE A 122 -7.96 9.49 -8.89
C ILE A 122 -7.53 10.24 -10.16
N ILE A 123 -6.43 9.81 -10.81
CA ILE A 123 -5.94 10.52 -12.00
C ILE A 123 -6.97 10.37 -13.13
N PRO A 124 -7.55 11.48 -13.61
CA PRO A 124 -8.51 11.43 -14.69
C PRO A 124 -7.80 11.00 -15.97
N VAL A 125 -8.36 9.99 -16.63
CA VAL A 125 -7.92 9.60 -17.95
C VAL A 125 -8.59 10.55 -18.96
N PRO A 126 -7.83 11.23 -19.83
CA PRO A 126 -8.41 12.02 -20.90
C PRO A 126 -9.33 11.15 -21.76
N GLY A 127 -10.60 11.46 -21.81
CA GLY A 127 -11.63 10.69 -22.52
C GLY A 127 -12.56 9.83 -21.65
N ALA A 128 -12.19 9.57 -20.36
CA ALA A 128 -13.07 8.84 -19.43
C ALA A 128 -13.93 9.78 -18.56
N ALA A 129 -13.84 11.09 -18.73
CA ALA A 129 -14.34 12.06 -17.77
C ALA A 129 -15.84 12.40 -17.87
N ASN A 130 -16.55 11.98 -18.92
CA ASN A 130 -18.00 12.24 -19.05
C ASN A 130 -18.67 10.98 -19.63
N GLU A 131 -19.84 10.61 -19.08
CA GLU A 131 -20.69 9.54 -19.64
C GLU A 131 -21.00 9.77 -21.13
N GLU A 132 -21.16 11.03 -21.56
CA GLU A 132 -21.33 11.39 -22.97
C GLU A 132 -20.11 11.05 -23.83
N THR A 133 -18.89 11.19 -23.30
CA THR A 133 -17.65 10.90 -24.05
C THR A 133 -17.41 9.40 -24.16
N ILE A 134 -17.81 8.63 -23.15
CA ILE A 134 -17.81 7.15 -23.19
C ILE A 134 -18.82 6.64 -24.21
N LEU A 135 -20.03 7.19 -24.21
CA LEU A 135 -21.08 6.88 -25.18
C LEU A 135 -20.67 7.29 -26.61
N GLN A 136 -20.11 8.47 -26.82
CA GLN A 136 -19.59 8.90 -28.13
C GLN A 136 -18.42 8.03 -28.59
N GLY A 137 -17.48 7.69 -27.70
CA GLY A 137 -16.38 6.78 -28.02
C GLY A 137 -16.86 5.38 -28.41
N LEU A 138 -17.90 4.87 -27.74
CA LEU A 138 -18.57 3.61 -28.08
C LEU A 138 -19.28 3.66 -29.44
N ILE A 139 -19.92 4.81 -29.79
CA ILE A 139 -20.67 5.00 -31.03
C ILE A 139 -19.71 5.28 -32.20
N THR A 140 -18.66 6.04 -32.01
CA THR A 140 -17.73 6.45 -33.07
C THR A 140 -16.56 5.50 -33.27
N GLY A 141 -16.32 4.54 -32.38
CA GLY A 141 -15.17 3.66 -32.40
C GLY A 141 -13.82 4.38 -32.18
N GLN A 142 -13.87 5.67 -31.87
CA GLN A 142 -12.70 6.53 -31.60
C GLN A 142 -12.48 6.64 -30.09
N THR A 143 -12.19 5.54 -29.41
CA THR A 143 -11.38 5.63 -28.19
C THR A 143 -10.01 6.08 -28.66
N SER A 144 -9.64 7.33 -28.37
CA SER A 144 -8.32 7.83 -28.77
C SER A 144 -7.27 6.92 -28.16
N MET A 145 -6.48 6.23 -28.97
CA MET A 145 -5.40 5.33 -28.48
C MET A 145 -4.45 6.05 -27.50
N GLU A 146 -4.34 7.37 -27.59
CA GLU A 146 -3.56 8.21 -26.70
C GLU A 146 -4.09 8.18 -25.25
N GLY A 147 -5.41 8.26 -25.04
CA GLY A 147 -5.99 8.19 -23.70
C GLY A 147 -5.82 6.81 -23.05
N GLY A 148 -5.94 5.74 -23.86
CA GLY A 148 -5.73 4.38 -23.41
C GLY A 148 -4.29 4.09 -23.01
N LEU A 149 -3.31 4.58 -23.77
CA LEU A 149 -1.89 4.43 -23.44
C LEU A 149 -1.55 5.13 -22.12
N LEU A 150 -2.01 6.36 -21.93
CA LEU A 150 -1.77 7.12 -20.70
C LEU A 150 -2.39 6.43 -19.49
N ALA A 151 -3.64 5.93 -19.62
CA ALA A 151 -4.29 5.15 -18.57
C ALA A 151 -3.49 3.91 -18.20
N SER A 152 -2.98 3.19 -19.19
CA SER A 152 -2.16 2.00 -18.96
C SER A 152 -0.85 2.31 -18.23
N ILE A 153 -0.22 3.43 -18.57
CA ILE A 153 1.01 3.89 -17.89
C ILE A 153 0.72 4.21 -16.42
N PHE A 154 -0.34 4.98 -16.14
CA PHE A 154 -0.72 5.29 -14.75
C PHE A 154 -1.10 4.03 -13.97
N ALA A 155 -1.86 3.13 -14.57
CA ALA A 155 -2.21 1.85 -13.97
C ALA A 155 -0.95 1.02 -13.65
N ALA A 156 -0.03 0.87 -14.60
CA ALA A 156 1.20 0.11 -14.41
C ALA A 156 2.13 0.75 -13.37
N VAL A 157 2.33 2.07 -13.41
CA VAL A 157 3.16 2.80 -12.45
C VAL A 157 2.55 2.75 -11.06
N GLY A 158 1.25 3.03 -10.92
CA GLY A 158 0.55 2.97 -9.64
C GLY A 158 0.56 1.57 -9.04
N TYR A 159 0.33 0.54 -9.85
CA TYR A 159 0.37 -0.86 -9.44
C TYR A 159 1.74 -1.26 -8.89
N ASN A 160 2.81 -0.94 -9.64
CA ASN A 160 4.17 -1.26 -9.22
C ASN A 160 4.60 -0.43 -8.01
N LEU A 161 4.23 0.84 -7.94
CA LEU A 161 4.50 1.68 -6.77
C LEU A 161 3.83 1.11 -5.52
N PHE A 162 2.60 0.63 -5.65
CA PHE A 162 1.87 0.01 -4.54
C PHE A 162 2.48 -1.32 -4.13
N TYR A 163 2.54 -2.31 -5.03
CA TYR A 163 2.90 -3.68 -4.69
C TYR A 163 4.40 -3.95 -4.59
N ALA A 164 5.25 -3.24 -5.33
CA ALA A 164 6.68 -3.45 -5.28
C ALA A 164 7.37 -2.65 -4.16
N PHE A 165 6.83 -1.49 -3.77
CA PHE A 165 7.51 -0.60 -2.81
C PHE A 165 6.65 -0.25 -1.61
N ALA A 166 5.51 0.40 -1.80
CA ALA A 166 4.74 0.98 -0.71
C ALA A 166 4.20 -0.08 0.27
N TRP A 167 3.54 -1.08 -0.25
CA TRP A 167 2.97 -2.17 0.53
C TRP A 167 4.03 -3.00 1.25
N PRO A 168 5.11 -3.47 0.61
CA PRO A 168 6.19 -4.17 1.30
C PRO A 168 6.86 -3.32 2.38
N MET A 169 7.13 -2.04 2.12
CA MET A 169 7.71 -1.14 3.13
C MET A 169 6.83 -1.06 4.37
N TYR A 170 5.53 -0.95 4.19
CA TYR A 170 4.60 -0.90 5.30
C TYR A 170 4.42 -2.27 5.96
N TYR A 171 3.97 -3.27 5.21
CA TYR A 171 3.53 -4.56 5.75
C TYR A 171 4.67 -5.37 6.36
N THR A 172 5.80 -5.50 5.65
CA THR A 172 6.97 -6.23 6.15
C THR A 172 7.54 -5.56 7.40
N SER A 173 7.61 -4.22 7.40
CA SER A 173 8.10 -3.49 8.56
C SER A 173 7.15 -3.57 9.76
N HIS A 174 5.84 -3.52 9.52
CA HIS A 174 4.85 -3.66 10.58
C HIS A 174 4.87 -5.08 11.19
N SER A 175 4.97 -6.11 10.35
CA SER A 175 5.11 -7.50 10.80
C SER A 175 6.41 -7.73 11.58
N ALA A 176 7.52 -7.11 11.16
CA ALA A 176 8.79 -7.17 11.89
C ALA A 176 8.71 -6.51 13.27
N LEU A 177 7.90 -5.46 13.44
CA LEU A 177 7.69 -4.83 14.74
C LEU A 177 7.17 -5.81 15.80
N VAL A 178 6.34 -6.79 15.43
CA VAL A 178 5.86 -7.83 16.37
C VAL A 178 7.04 -8.53 17.03
N ASN A 179 8.03 -8.93 16.24
CA ASN A 179 9.22 -9.61 16.75
C ASN A 179 10.17 -8.68 17.52
N LEU A 180 10.19 -7.40 17.15
CA LEU A 180 11.05 -6.39 17.77
C LEU A 180 10.44 -5.79 19.05
N SER A 181 9.12 -5.86 19.24
CA SER A 181 8.43 -5.22 20.36
C SER A 181 8.54 -5.97 21.66
N THR A 182 8.68 -7.30 21.63
CA THR A 182 8.78 -8.11 22.83
C THR A 182 9.61 -9.38 22.60
N ARG A 183 10.30 -9.82 23.67
CA ARG A 183 11.01 -11.11 23.68
C ARG A 183 10.13 -12.28 24.16
N ASP A 184 8.97 -11.98 24.72
CA ASP A 184 8.03 -12.98 25.22
C ASP A 184 7.21 -13.56 24.06
N GLY A 185 7.27 -14.88 23.87
CA GLY A 185 6.56 -15.60 22.83
C GLY A 185 5.04 -15.47 22.90
N SER A 186 4.46 -15.53 24.10
CA SER A 186 3.02 -15.37 24.33
C SER A 186 2.55 -13.95 23.93
N LYS A 187 3.32 -12.94 24.29
CA LYS A 187 3.02 -11.54 23.93
C LYS A 187 3.16 -11.28 22.43
N ARG A 188 4.13 -11.93 21.77
CA ARG A 188 4.23 -11.89 20.30
C ARG A 188 2.99 -12.51 19.64
N GLY A 189 2.50 -13.63 20.18
CA GLY A 189 1.26 -14.24 19.73
C GLY A 189 0.07 -13.28 19.82
N LEU A 190 -0.09 -12.57 20.95
CA LEU A 190 -1.14 -11.56 21.12
C LEU A 190 -1.06 -10.45 20.07
N LEU A 191 0.14 -9.89 19.82
CA LEU A 191 0.34 -8.85 18.80
C LEU A 191 0.05 -9.36 17.39
N GLY A 192 0.48 -10.59 17.07
CA GLY A 192 0.19 -11.25 15.80
C GLY A 192 -1.31 -11.47 15.59
N THR A 193 -2.03 -11.92 16.62
CA THR A 193 -3.49 -12.07 16.57
C THR A 193 -4.19 -10.72 16.35
N ALA A 194 -3.72 -9.65 16.98
CA ALA A 194 -4.26 -8.30 16.78
C ALA A 194 -4.12 -7.84 15.32
N ILE A 195 -2.98 -8.08 14.67
CA ILE A 195 -2.78 -7.77 13.24
C ILE A 195 -3.72 -8.62 12.38
N MET A 196 -3.85 -9.91 12.64
CA MET A 196 -4.75 -10.77 11.88
C MET A 196 -6.21 -10.35 12.01
N ALA A 197 -6.64 -9.95 13.21
CA ALA A 197 -7.98 -9.42 13.42
C ALA A 197 -8.19 -8.11 12.63
N ALA A 198 -7.19 -7.23 12.59
CA ALA A 198 -7.21 -6.03 11.75
C ALA A 198 -7.32 -6.35 10.25
N GLN A 199 -6.59 -7.37 9.77
CA GLN A 199 -6.66 -7.82 8.37
C GLN A 199 -8.06 -8.32 8.00
N LEU A 200 -8.63 -9.18 8.84
CA LEU A 200 -9.97 -9.73 8.61
C LEU A 200 -11.03 -8.63 8.65
N GLY A 201 -10.93 -7.70 9.60
CA GLY A 201 -11.82 -6.54 9.69
C GLY A 201 -11.74 -5.65 8.45
N ALA A 202 -10.53 -5.29 8.03
CA ALA A 202 -10.29 -4.47 6.85
C ALA A 202 -10.79 -5.14 5.56
N ALA A 203 -10.54 -6.43 5.37
CA ALA A 203 -11.03 -7.20 4.22
C ALA A 203 -12.56 -7.28 4.20
N GLY A 204 -13.18 -7.50 5.36
CA GLY A 204 -14.65 -7.53 5.49
C GLY A 204 -15.30 -6.19 5.12
N VAL A 205 -14.72 -5.07 5.54
CA VAL A 205 -15.20 -3.72 5.21
C VAL A 205 -14.98 -3.42 3.72
N SER A 206 -13.79 -3.69 3.19
CA SER A 206 -13.48 -3.46 1.76
C SER A 206 -14.42 -4.24 0.83
N GLY A 207 -14.78 -5.48 1.21
CA GLY A 207 -15.68 -6.30 0.40
C GLY A 207 -17.15 -5.86 0.44
N LYS A 208 -17.56 -5.09 1.46
CA LYS A 208 -18.95 -4.60 1.57
C LYS A 208 -19.21 -3.31 0.80
N ILE A 209 -18.19 -2.46 0.62
CA ILE A 209 -18.34 -1.15 -0.01
C ILE A 209 -18.91 -1.26 -1.43
N GLY A 210 -18.52 -2.26 -2.20
CA GLY A 210 -19.01 -2.42 -3.56
C GLY A 210 -20.39 -3.05 -3.70
N ARG A 211 -20.91 -3.71 -2.68
CA ARG A 211 -22.28 -4.28 -2.73
C ARG A 211 -23.37 -3.22 -2.53
N ALA A 212 -23.02 -2.03 -2.07
CA ALA A 212 -23.97 -0.95 -1.83
C ALA A 212 -24.27 -0.14 -3.10
N HIS A 213 -23.62 -0.41 -4.22
CA HIS A 213 -23.73 0.30 -5.49
C HIS A 213 -24.09 -0.60 -6.69
N VAL A 214 -24.53 -1.84 -6.45
CA VAL A 214 -25.05 -2.76 -7.49
C VAL A 214 -26.56 -2.94 -7.33
#